data_87fc132834586c22247a1153b403ef4f
#
_entry.id   87fc132834586c22247a1153b403ef4f
#
_cell.length_a   1.000
_cell.length_b   1.000
_cell.length_c   1.000
_cell.angle_alpha   90.00
_cell.angle_beta   90.00
_cell.angle_gamma   90.00
#
_symmetry.space_group_name_H-M   'P 1'
#
loop_
_entity.id
_entity.type
_entity.pdbx_description
1 polymer ?
#
loop_
_entity_poly.entity_id
_entity_poly.type
_entity_poly.pdbx_seq_one_letter_code
_entity_poly.pdbx_strand_id
1 'polypeptide(L)'
;MSKYFRDFHLMRLLKGFSTQGLPLDLFIRNYIKANKSIGSHDRRFLAETIYTIFRWLGLIDYLCGKKHSWEERYEIFKTLDTTTAHKNPALPPHVAVSFPKGLYDLIKSGLGEAKTKEFCLISNTQAPTTLRINPLKTDRQSLMNLWEGTYEVRACTQSPLGIIFKKRENFFGMDEFKQGLFEMQDEGSQLVAFLVDAQPGQQVLDFCSGSGGKTLAFAQRLDSTGQIYLHDIRPHSLVEAKKRLKRAGIQNAQILQYDDKKKKTLKNTMDWVLVDAPCTGSGTLRRNPDMKWRFDPQTIVKIQEEQRVIFAEALEFVKPGGKIVYATCSILPHENTDQMTHFLHNHSIKLVGSPLEISPTIDGMDGFFGAVFEKDTNMA
;
A
#
# COMPACT_ATOMS: atom_id res chain seq x y z
N MET A 1 -8.15 -17.15 28.14
CA MET A 1 -7.56 -16.32 29.21
C MET A 1 -8.59 -15.34 29.77
N SER A 2 -8.36 -14.79 30.97
CA SER A 2 -9.31 -13.87 31.60
C SER A 2 -9.38 -12.52 30.89
N LYS A 3 -10.52 -11.82 31.01
CA LYS A 3 -10.71 -10.43 30.53
C LYS A 3 -9.60 -9.52 31.06
N TYR A 4 -9.19 -9.69 32.32
CA TYR A 4 -8.11 -8.94 32.97
C TYR A 4 -6.76 -9.06 32.22
N PHE A 5 -6.40 -10.24 31.72
CA PHE A 5 -5.15 -10.45 30.98
C PHE A 5 -5.13 -9.66 29.67
N ARG A 6 -6.25 -9.64 28.92
CA ARG A 6 -6.38 -8.88 27.66
C ARG A 6 -6.31 -7.38 27.91
N ASP A 7 -7.04 -6.89 28.90
CA ASP A 7 -7.07 -5.46 29.24
C ASP A 7 -5.70 -4.98 29.73
N PHE A 8 -4.97 -5.79 30.48
CA PHE A 8 -3.60 -5.50 30.90
C PHE A 8 -2.65 -5.31 29.69
N HIS A 9 -2.64 -6.25 28.76
CA HIS A 9 -1.78 -6.16 27.58
C HIS A 9 -2.23 -5.06 26.62
N LEU A 10 -3.52 -4.82 26.48
CA LEU A 10 -4.08 -3.73 25.70
C LEU A 10 -3.59 -2.37 26.23
N MET A 11 -3.72 -2.13 27.53
CA MET A 11 -3.26 -0.88 28.14
C MET A 11 -1.75 -0.67 28.01
N ARG A 12 -0.95 -1.73 28.15
CA ARG A 12 0.50 -1.64 27.93
C ARG A 12 0.86 -1.27 26.50
N LEU A 13 0.16 -1.83 25.52
CA LEU A 13 0.35 -1.48 24.11
C LEU A 13 -0.07 -0.04 23.83
N LEU A 14 -1.26 0.38 24.28
CA LEU A 14 -1.76 1.73 24.06
C LEU A 14 -0.86 2.80 24.70
N LYS A 15 -0.43 2.59 25.95
CA LYS A 15 0.46 3.52 26.67
C LYS A 15 1.88 3.55 26.09
N GLY A 16 2.36 2.44 25.56
CA GLY A 16 3.72 2.32 25.02
C GLY A 16 3.87 2.80 23.58
N PHE A 17 2.76 2.97 22.85
CA PHE A 17 2.83 3.39 21.44
C PHE A 17 3.00 4.91 21.33
N SER A 18 3.90 5.31 20.42
CA SER A 18 4.08 6.71 20.02
C SER A 18 3.95 6.84 18.51
N THR A 19 3.20 7.85 18.06
CA THR A 19 3.06 8.17 16.63
C THR A 19 4.37 8.64 15.99
N GLN A 20 5.35 9.07 16.79
CA GLN A 20 6.69 9.44 16.30
C GLN A 20 7.69 8.28 16.32
N GLY A 21 7.26 7.12 16.82
CA GLY A 21 8.08 5.91 16.91
C GLY A 21 7.91 4.96 15.71
N LEU A 22 8.03 3.68 16.00
CA LEU A 22 7.80 2.61 15.02
C LEU A 22 6.36 2.64 14.47
N PRO A 23 6.11 2.23 13.22
CA PRO A 23 4.76 1.95 12.71
C PRO A 23 3.99 1.01 13.65
N LEU A 24 2.67 1.20 13.73
CA LEU A 24 1.81 0.49 14.69
C LEU A 24 1.89 -1.03 14.52
N ASP A 25 1.91 -1.51 13.29
CA ASP A 25 2.03 -2.93 12.97
C ASP A 25 3.36 -3.54 13.47
N LEU A 26 4.47 -2.83 13.27
CA LEU A 26 5.79 -3.24 13.76
C LEU A 26 5.86 -3.20 15.29
N PHE A 27 5.29 -2.17 15.91
CA PHE A 27 5.24 -2.05 17.35
C PHE A 27 4.46 -3.21 17.98
N ILE A 28 3.24 -3.50 17.49
CA ILE A 28 2.41 -4.63 17.95
C ILE A 28 3.15 -5.95 17.76
N ARG A 29 3.74 -6.16 16.58
CA ARG A 29 4.49 -7.39 16.26
C ARG A 29 5.66 -7.61 17.22
N ASN A 30 6.43 -6.57 17.50
CA ASN A 30 7.57 -6.65 18.42
C ASN A 30 7.12 -6.93 19.85
N TYR A 31 6.03 -6.28 20.29
CA TYR A 31 5.44 -6.52 21.61
C TYR A 31 4.95 -7.97 21.77
N ILE A 32 4.23 -8.50 20.77
CA ILE A 32 3.75 -9.89 20.78
C ILE A 32 4.92 -10.89 20.79
N LYS A 33 5.99 -10.61 20.01
CA LYS A 33 7.19 -11.44 19.97
C LYS A 33 7.89 -11.49 21.33
N ALA A 34 7.91 -10.40 22.07
CA ALA A 34 8.47 -10.29 23.40
C ALA A 34 7.58 -10.93 24.49
N ASN A 35 6.28 -11.08 24.27
CA ASN A 35 5.31 -11.60 25.22
C ASN A 35 4.71 -12.93 24.73
N LYS A 36 5.49 -14.01 24.80
CA LYS A 36 5.15 -15.34 24.24
C LYS A 36 3.90 -15.98 24.88
N SER A 37 3.52 -15.55 26.10
CA SER A 37 2.30 -15.99 26.79
C SER A 37 1.00 -15.57 26.11
N ILE A 38 1.03 -14.60 25.20
CA ILE A 38 -0.14 -14.15 24.45
C ILE A 38 -0.47 -15.18 23.38
N GLY A 39 -1.58 -15.91 23.55
CA GLY A 39 -2.07 -16.92 22.60
C GLY A 39 -2.63 -16.30 21.31
N SER A 40 -2.88 -17.13 20.29
CA SER A 40 -3.34 -16.67 18.97
C SER A 40 -4.65 -15.88 19.01
N HIS A 41 -5.60 -16.31 19.82
CA HIS A 41 -6.88 -15.63 20.00
C HIS A 41 -6.72 -14.25 20.65
N ASP A 42 -5.85 -14.14 21.67
CA ASP A 42 -5.59 -12.85 22.34
C ASP A 42 -4.79 -11.90 21.44
N ARG A 43 -3.86 -12.41 20.62
CA ARG A 43 -3.14 -11.62 19.61
C ARG A 43 -4.12 -10.97 18.63
N ARG A 44 -5.09 -11.74 18.14
CA ARG A 44 -6.12 -11.22 17.23
C ARG A 44 -6.93 -10.13 17.90
N PHE A 45 -7.46 -10.41 19.09
CA PHE A 45 -8.23 -9.43 19.88
C PHE A 45 -7.46 -8.12 20.09
N LEU A 46 -6.20 -8.20 20.57
CA LEU A 46 -5.36 -7.02 20.82
C LEU A 46 -5.14 -6.21 19.53
N ALA A 47 -4.77 -6.87 18.45
CA ALA A 47 -4.53 -6.19 17.17
C ALA A 47 -5.81 -5.52 16.66
N GLU A 48 -6.93 -6.23 16.58
CA GLU A 48 -8.21 -5.68 16.09
C GLU A 48 -8.69 -4.52 16.95
N THR A 49 -8.60 -4.64 18.27
CA THR A 49 -9.02 -3.57 19.19
C THR A 49 -8.16 -2.32 19.02
N ILE A 50 -6.84 -2.46 18.99
CA ILE A 50 -5.93 -1.32 18.83
C ILE A 50 -6.14 -0.65 17.47
N TYR A 51 -6.20 -1.42 16.38
CA TYR A 51 -6.47 -0.84 15.05
C TYR A 51 -7.80 -0.09 15.01
N THR A 52 -8.84 -0.61 15.66
CA THR A 52 -10.15 0.05 15.70
C THR A 52 -10.10 1.33 16.54
N ILE A 53 -9.42 1.32 17.68
CA ILE A 53 -9.19 2.53 18.48
C ILE A 53 -8.46 3.60 17.64
N PHE A 54 -7.40 3.24 16.92
CA PHE A 54 -6.67 4.19 16.07
C PHE A 54 -7.49 4.69 14.88
N ARG A 55 -8.42 3.89 14.35
CA ARG A 55 -9.38 4.37 13.32
C ARG A 55 -10.28 5.47 13.87
N TRP A 56 -10.70 5.36 15.12
CA TRP A 56 -11.67 6.25 15.72
C TRP A 56 -11.09 7.18 16.80
N LEU A 57 -9.76 7.29 16.87
CA LEU A 57 -9.05 8.02 17.93
C LEU A 57 -9.48 9.50 18.02
N GLY A 58 -9.66 10.19 16.90
CA GLY A 58 -10.06 11.60 16.90
C GLY A 58 -11.47 11.83 17.46
N LEU A 59 -12.40 10.92 17.19
CA LEU A 59 -13.74 10.98 17.77
C LEU A 59 -13.69 10.62 19.26
N ILE A 60 -12.93 9.60 19.64
CA ILE A 60 -12.72 9.21 21.03
C ILE A 60 -12.15 10.39 21.83
N ASP A 61 -11.10 11.04 21.33
CA ASP A 61 -10.46 12.18 21.97
C ASP A 61 -11.41 13.37 22.13
N TYR A 62 -12.22 13.63 21.12
CA TYR A 62 -13.24 14.69 21.20
C TYR A 62 -14.27 14.41 22.30
N LEU A 63 -14.73 13.18 22.44
CA LEU A 63 -15.70 12.77 23.44
C LEU A 63 -15.10 12.71 24.85
N CYS A 64 -13.81 12.42 24.99
CA CYS A 64 -13.10 12.48 26.27
C CYS A 64 -12.86 13.92 26.79
N GLY A 65 -12.80 14.91 25.89
CA GLY A 65 -12.50 16.31 26.25
C GLY A 65 -10.99 16.62 26.29
N LYS A 66 -10.58 17.66 27.05
CA LYS A 66 -9.25 18.27 26.92
C LYS A 66 -8.07 17.51 27.58
N LYS A 67 -8.34 16.72 28.59
CA LYS A 67 -7.30 15.94 29.30
C LYS A 67 -7.84 14.53 29.52
N HIS A 68 -7.23 13.54 28.91
CA HIS A 68 -7.69 12.17 28.96
C HIS A 68 -6.53 11.18 28.99
N SER A 69 -6.74 10.13 29.76
CA SER A 69 -5.86 8.97 29.84
C SER A 69 -6.24 7.90 28.79
N TRP A 70 -5.39 6.89 28.59
CA TRP A 70 -5.77 5.75 27.77
C TRP A 70 -6.89 4.92 28.36
N GLU A 71 -7.05 4.93 29.68
CA GLU A 71 -8.16 4.30 30.37
C GLU A 71 -9.49 4.95 30.01
N GLU A 72 -9.58 6.28 30.05
CA GLU A 72 -10.78 7.03 29.66
C GLU A 72 -11.12 6.83 28.18
N ARG A 73 -10.12 6.89 27.31
CA ARG A 73 -10.30 6.57 25.88
C ARG A 73 -10.90 5.18 25.65
N TYR A 74 -10.42 4.19 26.42
CA TYR A 74 -10.91 2.83 26.30
C TYR A 74 -12.34 2.67 26.83
N GLU A 75 -12.70 3.38 27.90
CA GLU A 75 -14.10 3.39 28.39
C GLU A 75 -15.05 4.00 27.35
N ILE A 76 -14.70 5.15 26.77
CA ILE A 76 -15.47 5.74 25.65
C ILE A 76 -15.55 4.77 24.47
N PHE A 77 -14.42 4.18 24.06
CA PHE A 77 -14.39 3.23 22.95
C PHE A 77 -15.34 2.04 23.14
N LYS A 78 -15.47 1.50 24.34
CA LYS A 78 -16.37 0.36 24.62
C LYS A 78 -17.86 0.68 24.40
N THR A 79 -18.25 1.93 24.51
CA THR A 79 -19.63 2.40 24.35
C THR A 79 -19.89 3.13 23.03
N LEU A 80 -18.82 3.36 22.23
CA LEU A 80 -18.89 4.15 21.01
C LEU A 80 -19.61 3.40 19.89
N ASP A 81 -20.71 3.95 19.41
CA ASP A 81 -21.31 3.52 18.13
C ASP A 81 -20.64 4.23 16.95
N THR A 82 -19.71 3.54 16.31
CA THR A 82 -18.98 4.05 15.15
C THR A 82 -19.83 4.11 13.88
N THR A 83 -20.98 3.44 13.85
CA THR A 83 -21.83 3.36 12.64
C THR A 83 -22.71 4.59 12.45
N THR A 84 -23.00 5.31 13.52
CA THR A 84 -23.89 6.48 13.50
C THR A 84 -23.18 7.79 13.79
N ALA A 85 -21.96 7.78 14.34
CA ALA A 85 -21.23 8.98 14.72
C ALA A 85 -21.11 10.02 13.58
N HIS A 86 -20.89 9.58 12.36
CA HIS A 86 -20.77 10.43 11.17
C HIS A 86 -22.09 11.14 10.76
N LYS A 87 -23.22 10.75 11.34
CA LYS A 87 -24.54 11.34 11.12
C LYS A 87 -24.88 12.43 12.12
N ASN A 88 -24.09 12.61 13.17
CA ASN A 88 -24.33 13.62 14.21
C ASN A 88 -23.93 15.02 13.69
N PRO A 89 -24.91 15.94 13.44
CA PRO A 89 -24.62 17.26 12.91
C PRO A 89 -23.93 18.20 13.91
N ALA A 90 -23.91 17.85 15.20
CA ALA A 90 -23.24 18.64 16.24
C ALA A 90 -21.72 18.43 16.24
N LEU A 91 -21.22 17.39 15.55
CA LEU A 91 -19.79 17.12 15.48
C LEU A 91 -19.13 17.88 14.31
N PRO A 92 -17.94 18.47 14.51
CA PRO A 92 -17.16 18.99 13.38
C PRO A 92 -16.93 17.88 12.33
N PRO A 93 -17.01 18.17 11.01
CA PRO A 93 -16.96 17.14 9.97
C PRO A 93 -15.76 16.19 10.07
N HIS A 94 -14.55 16.70 10.34
CA HIS A 94 -13.35 15.89 10.49
C HIS A 94 -13.39 14.99 11.75
N VAL A 95 -14.04 15.45 12.84
CA VAL A 95 -14.25 14.65 14.07
C VAL A 95 -15.25 13.54 13.81
N ALA A 96 -16.35 13.85 13.15
CA ALA A 96 -17.41 12.90 12.82
C ALA A 96 -16.90 11.68 12.04
N VAL A 97 -15.86 11.86 11.23
CA VAL A 97 -15.17 10.78 10.48
C VAL A 97 -13.82 10.41 11.11
N SER A 98 -13.48 10.96 12.28
CA SER A 98 -12.26 10.67 13.02
C SER A 98 -10.97 10.84 12.21
N PHE A 99 -10.76 12.03 11.63
CA PHE A 99 -9.55 12.42 10.92
C PHE A 99 -8.90 13.67 11.55
N PRO A 100 -7.57 13.80 11.50
CA PRO A 100 -6.90 15.06 11.82
C PRO A 100 -7.40 16.17 10.88
N LYS A 101 -7.68 17.36 11.45
CA LYS A 101 -8.24 18.48 10.68
C LYS A 101 -7.40 18.81 9.44
N GLY A 102 -6.07 18.90 9.58
CA GLY A 102 -5.19 19.24 8.46
C GLY A 102 -5.24 18.23 7.30
N LEU A 103 -5.28 16.93 7.61
CA LEU A 103 -5.41 15.89 6.58
C LEU A 103 -6.81 15.91 5.94
N TYR A 104 -7.87 16.09 6.76
CA TYR A 104 -9.23 16.20 6.26
C TYR A 104 -9.39 17.38 5.29
N ASP A 105 -8.89 18.56 5.66
CA ASP A 105 -8.97 19.77 4.84
C ASP A 105 -8.17 19.61 3.54
N LEU A 106 -7.00 18.98 3.59
CA LEU A 106 -6.19 18.67 2.40
C LEU A 106 -6.90 17.72 1.44
N ILE A 107 -7.50 16.64 1.94
CA ILE A 107 -8.30 15.72 1.11
C ILE A 107 -9.50 16.44 0.52
N LYS A 108 -10.17 17.27 1.32
CA LYS A 108 -11.34 18.03 0.90
C LYS A 108 -11.02 19.03 -0.23
N SER A 109 -9.85 19.66 -0.20
CA SER A 109 -9.43 20.57 -1.27
C SER A 109 -9.26 19.86 -2.61
N GLY A 110 -8.89 18.58 -2.60
CA GLY A 110 -8.69 17.78 -3.81
C GLY A 110 -9.96 17.06 -4.31
N LEU A 111 -10.73 16.47 -3.38
CA LEU A 111 -11.86 15.59 -3.72
C LEU A 111 -13.26 16.25 -3.59
N GLY A 112 -13.34 17.40 -2.93
CA GLY A 112 -14.60 18.00 -2.49
C GLY A 112 -15.21 17.28 -1.26
N GLU A 113 -16.22 17.91 -0.63
CA GLU A 113 -16.71 17.49 0.68
C GLU A 113 -17.33 16.09 0.70
N ALA A 114 -18.22 15.80 -0.27
CA ALA A 114 -18.96 14.54 -0.31
C ALA A 114 -18.01 13.32 -0.46
N LYS A 115 -17.10 13.37 -1.43
CA LYS A 115 -16.10 12.30 -1.66
C LYS A 115 -15.13 12.18 -0.49
N THR A 116 -14.76 13.29 0.17
CA THR A 116 -13.90 13.27 1.35
C THR A 116 -14.55 12.52 2.50
N LYS A 117 -15.83 12.78 2.77
CA LYS A 117 -16.56 12.08 3.83
C LYS A 117 -16.62 10.57 3.54
N GLU A 118 -16.96 10.20 2.32
CA GLU A 118 -17.00 8.80 1.88
C GLU A 118 -15.63 8.13 2.04
N PHE A 119 -14.58 8.75 1.51
CA PHE A 119 -13.20 8.27 1.63
C PHE A 119 -12.79 8.05 3.09
N CYS A 120 -13.05 9.03 3.97
CA CYS A 120 -12.70 8.93 5.39
C CYS A 120 -13.43 7.77 6.08
N LEU A 121 -14.70 7.55 5.77
CA LEU A 121 -15.48 6.44 6.32
C LEU A 121 -14.93 5.09 5.84
N ILE A 122 -14.63 4.95 4.55
CA ILE A 122 -14.00 3.74 4.00
C ILE A 122 -12.64 3.49 4.65
N SER A 123 -11.84 4.55 4.85
CA SER A 123 -10.53 4.46 5.50
C SER A 123 -10.60 4.00 6.97
N ASN A 124 -11.76 4.13 7.62
CA ASN A 124 -12.00 3.61 8.96
C ASN A 124 -12.55 2.18 8.98
N THR A 125 -12.72 1.53 7.83
CA THR A 125 -13.08 0.11 7.75
C THR A 125 -11.84 -0.78 7.78
N GLN A 126 -12.04 -2.08 7.96
CA GLN A 126 -10.98 -3.07 7.76
C GLN A 126 -10.81 -3.36 6.27
N ALA A 127 -9.57 -3.32 5.79
CA ALA A 127 -9.28 -3.73 4.42
C ALA A 127 -9.49 -5.24 4.24
N PRO A 128 -10.07 -5.69 3.12
CA PRO A 128 -10.12 -7.11 2.81
C PRO A 128 -8.70 -7.66 2.60
N THR A 129 -8.55 -8.96 2.79
CA THR A 129 -7.32 -9.66 2.44
C THR A 129 -7.38 -10.09 0.99
N THR A 130 -6.50 -9.52 0.18
CA THR A 130 -6.43 -9.80 -1.26
C THR A 130 -5.13 -10.51 -1.59
N LEU A 131 -5.24 -11.55 -2.39
CA LEU A 131 -4.12 -12.32 -2.94
C LEU A 131 -4.05 -12.06 -4.43
N ARG A 132 -2.84 -12.14 -4.99
CA ARG A 132 -2.61 -12.25 -6.43
C ARG A 132 -2.06 -13.64 -6.72
N ILE A 133 -2.68 -14.39 -7.60
CA ILE A 133 -2.17 -15.68 -8.05
C ILE A 133 -0.89 -15.48 -8.88
N ASN A 134 -0.07 -16.51 -8.90
CA ASN A 134 1.11 -16.57 -9.75
C ASN A 134 0.82 -17.40 -11.02
N PRO A 135 0.56 -16.75 -12.16
CA PRO A 135 0.15 -17.48 -13.35
C PRO A 135 1.27 -18.28 -14.01
N LEU A 136 2.52 -18.14 -13.56
CA LEU A 136 3.61 -19.06 -13.95
C LEU A 136 3.45 -20.45 -13.33
N LYS A 137 2.59 -20.61 -12.33
CA LYS A 137 2.45 -21.86 -11.55
C LYS A 137 1.04 -22.39 -11.44
N THR A 138 0.02 -21.54 -11.57
CA THR A 138 -1.39 -21.91 -11.40
C THR A 138 -2.29 -20.87 -12.04
N ASP A 139 -3.56 -21.14 -12.15
CA ASP A 139 -4.59 -20.18 -12.53
C ASP A 139 -5.54 -19.88 -11.36
N ARG A 140 -6.33 -18.80 -11.51
CA ARG A 140 -7.23 -18.33 -10.46
C ARG A 140 -8.34 -19.36 -10.15
N GLN A 141 -8.90 -20.00 -11.17
CA GLN A 141 -10.00 -20.92 -10.97
C GLN A 141 -9.53 -22.18 -10.24
N SER A 142 -8.37 -22.71 -10.56
CA SER A 142 -7.76 -23.87 -9.88
C SER A 142 -7.57 -23.62 -8.39
N LEU A 143 -7.07 -22.44 -7.98
CA LEU A 143 -6.93 -22.11 -6.55
C LEU A 143 -8.29 -21.90 -5.88
N MET A 144 -9.25 -21.26 -6.55
CA MET A 144 -10.59 -21.09 -5.98
C MET A 144 -11.28 -22.43 -5.76
N ASN A 145 -11.17 -23.36 -6.70
CA ASN A 145 -11.71 -24.71 -6.56
C ASN A 145 -11.02 -25.49 -5.43
N LEU A 146 -9.69 -25.35 -5.29
CA LEU A 146 -8.93 -25.99 -4.20
C LEU A 146 -9.41 -25.51 -2.81
N TRP A 147 -9.84 -24.26 -2.71
CA TRP A 147 -10.28 -23.64 -1.46
C TRP A 147 -11.80 -23.73 -1.22
N GLU A 148 -12.54 -24.25 -2.19
CA GLU A 148 -13.99 -24.43 -2.07
C GLU A 148 -14.35 -25.28 -0.84
N GLY A 149 -15.36 -24.86 -0.10
CA GLY A 149 -15.78 -25.52 1.14
C GLY A 149 -14.86 -25.29 2.36
N THR A 150 -13.61 -24.80 2.15
CA THR A 150 -12.67 -24.54 3.25
C THR A 150 -12.60 -23.05 3.60
N TYR A 151 -12.55 -22.19 2.59
CA TYR A 151 -12.43 -20.73 2.76
C TYR A 151 -13.52 -19.99 1.98
N GLU A 152 -14.02 -18.89 2.56
CA GLU A 152 -14.93 -17.99 1.86
C GLU A 152 -14.09 -17.04 0.98
N VAL A 153 -14.00 -17.37 -0.31
CA VAL A 153 -13.23 -16.61 -1.30
C VAL A 153 -14.09 -16.10 -2.44
N ARG A 154 -13.70 -15.01 -3.06
CA ARG A 154 -14.27 -14.51 -4.31
C ARG A 154 -13.21 -13.93 -5.22
N ALA A 155 -13.47 -13.94 -6.52
CA ALA A 155 -12.61 -13.27 -7.49
C ALA A 155 -12.63 -11.74 -7.26
N CYS A 156 -11.51 -11.08 -7.51
CA CYS A 156 -11.48 -9.63 -7.67
C CYS A 156 -12.28 -9.20 -8.90
N THR A 157 -12.81 -7.99 -8.87
CA THR A 157 -13.67 -7.48 -9.93
C THR A 157 -12.91 -6.94 -11.13
N GLN A 158 -11.74 -6.35 -10.92
CA GLN A 158 -10.95 -5.73 -11.98
C GLN A 158 -9.65 -6.50 -12.28
N SER A 159 -8.97 -7.01 -11.24
CA SER A 159 -7.78 -7.82 -11.47
C SER A 159 -8.14 -9.24 -11.89
N PRO A 160 -7.64 -9.72 -13.05
CA PRO A 160 -7.85 -11.11 -13.48
C PRO A 160 -7.11 -12.13 -12.60
N LEU A 161 -6.12 -11.69 -11.83
CA LEU A 161 -5.27 -12.52 -10.98
C LEU A 161 -5.63 -12.44 -9.49
N GLY A 162 -6.58 -11.59 -9.14
CA GLY A 162 -6.92 -11.30 -7.75
C GLY A 162 -7.96 -12.24 -7.16
N ILE A 163 -7.76 -12.64 -5.90
CA ILE A 163 -8.72 -13.39 -5.06
C ILE A 163 -8.84 -12.66 -3.72
N ILE A 164 -10.06 -12.42 -3.27
CA ILE A 164 -10.36 -11.81 -1.97
C ILE A 164 -10.81 -12.90 -1.00
N PHE A 165 -10.20 -12.91 0.18
CA PHE A 165 -10.62 -13.71 1.32
C PHE A 165 -11.52 -12.87 2.24
N LYS A 166 -12.68 -13.39 2.59
CA LYS A 166 -13.61 -12.73 3.51
C LYS A 166 -13.05 -12.67 4.94
N LYS A 167 -12.29 -13.70 5.33
CA LYS A 167 -11.65 -13.79 6.64
C LYS A 167 -10.13 -13.75 6.50
N ARG A 168 -9.47 -13.24 7.53
CA ARG A 168 -8.01 -13.28 7.61
C ARG A 168 -7.54 -14.65 8.06
N GLU A 169 -6.72 -15.29 7.25
CA GLU A 169 -6.16 -16.62 7.47
C GLU A 169 -4.64 -16.57 7.75
N ASN A 170 -4.07 -17.72 8.11
CA ASN A 170 -2.62 -17.85 8.26
C ASN A 170 -1.97 -18.15 6.90
N PHE A 171 -2.03 -17.18 5.98
CA PHE A 171 -1.56 -17.34 4.61
C PHE A 171 -0.12 -17.82 4.48
N PHE A 172 0.77 -17.33 5.34
CA PHE A 172 2.19 -17.71 5.32
C PHE A 172 2.43 -19.17 5.75
N GLY A 173 1.47 -19.78 6.42
CA GLY A 173 1.47 -21.20 6.80
C GLY A 173 0.97 -22.13 5.72
N MET A 174 0.23 -21.61 4.72
CA MET A 174 -0.35 -22.39 3.63
C MET A 174 0.73 -22.96 2.71
N ASP A 175 0.52 -24.19 2.23
CA ASP A 175 1.48 -24.83 1.34
C ASP A 175 1.51 -24.17 -0.03
N GLU A 176 0.38 -23.66 -0.51
CA GLU A 176 0.27 -22.88 -1.74
C GLU A 176 1.13 -21.61 -1.70
N PHE A 177 1.20 -20.93 -0.53
CA PHE A 177 2.11 -19.79 -0.34
C PHE A 177 3.58 -20.22 -0.37
N LYS A 178 3.93 -21.29 0.33
CA LYS A 178 5.31 -21.81 0.36
C LYS A 178 5.78 -22.26 -1.03
N GLN A 179 4.86 -22.82 -1.83
CA GLN A 179 5.09 -23.19 -3.23
C GLN A 179 5.12 -21.99 -4.17
N GLY A 180 4.72 -20.81 -3.72
CA GLY A 180 4.70 -19.59 -4.53
C GLY A 180 3.57 -19.51 -5.53
N LEU A 181 2.43 -20.14 -5.24
CA LEU A 181 1.23 -20.10 -6.08
C LEU A 181 0.51 -18.75 -5.99
N PHE A 182 0.73 -18.00 -4.92
CA PHE A 182 0.17 -16.66 -4.74
C PHE A 182 1.06 -15.74 -3.91
N GLU A 183 0.78 -14.45 -3.99
CA GLU A 183 1.35 -13.38 -3.17
C GLU A 183 0.24 -12.52 -2.54
N MET A 184 0.53 -11.97 -1.36
CA MET A 184 -0.35 -10.99 -0.72
C MET A 184 -0.19 -9.65 -1.43
N GLN A 185 -1.23 -9.18 -2.12
CA GLN A 185 -1.22 -7.89 -2.79
C GLN A 185 -2.64 -7.35 -2.99
N ASP A 186 -2.85 -6.09 -2.65
CA ASP A 186 -4.12 -5.39 -2.89
C ASP A 186 -4.45 -5.33 -4.40
N GLU A 187 -5.74 -5.38 -4.73
CA GLU A 187 -6.20 -5.36 -6.13
C GLU A 187 -5.74 -4.09 -6.86
N GLY A 188 -5.84 -2.91 -6.24
CA GLY A 188 -5.36 -1.66 -6.84
C GLY A 188 -3.86 -1.66 -7.10
N SER A 189 -3.05 -2.25 -6.20
CA SER A 189 -1.62 -2.44 -6.43
C SER A 189 -1.32 -3.40 -7.59
N GLN A 190 -2.19 -4.40 -7.83
CA GLN A 190 -2.08 -5.28 -9.00
C GLN A 190 -2.34 -4.51 -10.28
N LEU A 191 -3.42 -3.70 -10.32
CA LEU A 191 -3.79 -2.90 -11.50
C LEU A 191 -2.70 -1.91 -11.87
N VAL A 192 -2.12 -1.21 -10.89
CA VAL A 192 -0.97 -0.32 -11.12
C VAL A 192 0.24 -1.07 -11.69
N ALA A 193 0.54 -2.25 -11.16
CA ALA A 193 1.65 -3.05 -11.68
C ALA A 193 1.42 -3.49 -13.14
N PHE A 194 0.17 -3.70 -13.55
CA PHE A 194 -0.19 -4.08 -14.92
C PHE A 194 -0.06 -2.94 -15.93
N LEU A 195 0.17 -1.69 -15.49
CA LEU A 195 0.55 -0.59 -16.39
C LEU A 195 1.92 -0.82 -17.04
N VAL A 196 2.79 -1.64 -16.43
CA VAL A 196 3.99 -2.16 -17.08
C VAL A 196 3.58 -3.25 -18.05
N ASP A 197 3.30 -2.87 -19.30
CA ASP A 197 2.87 -3.77 -20.38
C ASP A 197 4.08 -4.28 -21.21
N ALA A 198 5.11 -4.73 -20.50
CA ALA A 198 6.32 -5.25 -21.11
C ALA A 198 6.07 -6.54 -21.88
N GLN A 199 6.74 -6.66 -23.03
CA GLN A 199 6.66 -7.82 -23.90
C GLN A 199 7.87 -8.75 -23.72
N PRO A 200 7.79 -10.03 -24.12
CA PRO A 200 8.93 -10.94 -24.11
C PRO A 200 10.17 -10.33 -24.79
N GLY A 201 11.34 -10.52 -24.19
CA GLY A 201 12.61 -9.99 -24.67
C GLY A 201 12.95 -8.57 -24.20
N GLN A 202 12.01 -7.82 -23.65
CA GLN A 202 12.23 -6.44 -23.21
C GLN A 202 13.00 -6.34 -21.88
N GLN A 203 13.58 -5.17 -21.64
CA GLN A 203 14.28 -4.82 -20.39
C GLN A 203 13.40 -3.90 -19.53
N VAL A 204 13.23 -4.27 -18.27
CA VAL A 204 12.39 -3.54 -17.31
C VAL A 204 13.20 -3.21 -16.07
N LEU A 205 13.09 -1.96 -15.58
CA LEU A 205 13.64 -1.54 -14.29
C LEU A 205 12.51 -1.17 -13.33
N ASP A 206 12.42 -1.85 -12.20
CA ASP A 206 11.59 -1.43 -11.04
C ASP A 206 12.50 -0.58 -10.13
N PHE A 207 12.37 0.75 -10.24
CA PHE A 207 13.33 1.71 -9.64
C PHE A 207 13.13 1.89 -8.14
N CYS A 208 11.92 1.72 -7.64
CA CYS A 208 11.57 1.77 -6.22
C CYS A 208 10.92 0.46 -5.78
N SER A 209 11.58 -0.66 -6.05
CA SER A 209 10.97 -1.99 -6.03
C SER A 209 10.48 -2.48 -4.67
N GLY A 210 10.98 -1.88 -3.57
CA GLY A 210 10.71 -2.41 -2.25
C GLY A 210 11.08 -3.90 -2.17
N SER A 211 10.13 -4.71 -1.72
CA SER A 211 10.28 -6.17 -1.68
C SER A 211 9.79 -6.87 -2.97
N GLY A 212 9.71 -6.17 -4.10
CA GLY A 212 9.41 -6.73 -5.41
C GLY A 212 7.93 -7.05 -5.66
N GLY A 213 7.00 -6.44 -4.91
CA GLY A 213 5.57 -6.77 -5.02
C GLY A 213 4.99 -6.50 -6.42
N LYS A 214 5.31 -5.35 -7.02
CA LYS A 214 4.88 -4.97 -8.37
C LYS A 214 5.68 -5.72 -9.44
N THR A 215 7.00 -5.90 -9.24
CA THR A 215 7.81 -6.77 -10.11
C THR A 215 7.20 -8.16 -10.26
N LEU A 216 6.83 -8.81 -9.14
CA LEU A 216 6.18 -10.12 -9.14
C LEU A 216 4.83 -10.14 -9.88
N ALA A 217 4.18 -8.98 -10.06
CA ALA A 217 2.91 -8.88 -10.77
C ALA A 217 3.09 -8.85 -12.29
N PHE A 218 4.05 -8.07 -12.79
CA PHE A 218 4.26 -7.92 -14.24
C PHE A 218 5.26 -8.91 -14.85
N ALA A 219 6.13 -9.53 -14.04
CA ALA A 219 7.22 -10.40 -14.54
C ALA A 219 6.76 -11.54 -15.44
N GLN A 220 5.55 -12.04 -15.24
CA GLN A 220 4.93 -13.07 -16.08
C GLN A 220 4.79 -12.66 -17.55
N ARG A 221 4.62 -11.34 -17.83
CA ARG A 221 4.43 -10.84 -19.20
C ARG A 221 5.66 -11.01 -20.06
N LEU A 222 6.85 -11.11 -19.44
CA LEU A 222 8.10 -11.33 -20.16
C LEU A 222 8.34 -12.79 -20.55
N ASP A 223 7.47 -13.70 -20.16
CA ASP A 223 7.57 -15.14 -20.45
C ASP A 223 8.98 -15.69 -20.20
N SER A 224 9.54 -15.34 -19.05
CA SER A 224 10.92 -15.71 -18.64
C SER A 224 12.04 -15.26 -19.58
N THR A 225 11.76 -14.37 -20.52
CA THR A 225 12.72 -13.77 -21.46
C THR A 225 13.01 -12.31 -21.10
N GLY A 226 13.95 -11.66 -21.80
CA GLY A 226 14.37 -10.31 -21.45
C GLY A 226 15.03 -10.24 -20.06
N GLN A 227 15.03 -9.05 -19.45
CA GLN A 227 15.70 -8.86 -18.17
C GLN A 227 14.92 -7.87 -17.28
N ILE A 228 14.71 -8.24 -16.03
CA ILE A 228 14.13 -7.36 -15.01
C ILE A 228 15.24 -6.92 -14.05
N TYR A 229 15.32 -5.64 -13.77
CA TYR A 229 16.20 -5.08 -12.76
C TYR A 229 15.35 -4.52 -11.60
N LEU A 230 15.74 -4.83 -10.36
CA LEU A 230 15.12 -4.29 -9.15
C LEU A 230 16.13 -3.40 -8.43
N HIS A 231 15.74 -2.15 -8.19
CA HIS A 231 16.50 -1.20 -7.40
C HIS A 231 15.66 -0.66 -6.24
N ASP A 232 16.25 -0.46 -5.09
CA ASP A 232 15.68 0.23 -3.91
C ASP A 232 16.81 0.75 -3.05
N ILE A 233 16.62 1.91 -2.42
CA ILE A 233 17.60 2.50 -1.50
C ILE A 233 17.74 1.70 -0.19
N ARG A 234 16.80 0.79 0.09
CA ARG A 234 16.74 -0.04 1.31
C ARG A 234 17.24 -1.45 1.02
N PRO A 235 18.51 -1.80 1.36
CA PRO A 235 19.09 -3.10 1.04
C PRO A 235 18.30 -4.30 1.60
N HIS A 236 17.70 -4.15 2.78
CA HIS A 236 16.90 -5.21 3.39
C HIS A 236 15.64 -5.56 2.57
N SER A 237 15.05 -4.59 1.88
CA SER A 237 13.91 -4.81 0.99
C SER A 237 14.32 -5.67 -0.23
N LEU A 238 15.50 -5.41 -0.79
CA LEU A 238 16.06 -6.17 -1.91
C LEU A 238 16.39 -7.62 -1.53
N VAL A 239 16.86 -7.85 -0.30
CA VAL A 239 17.06 -9.22 0.22
C VAL A 239 15.74 -9.98 0.27
N GLU A 240 14.67 -9.34 0.71
CA GLU A 240 13.35 -9.96 0.72
C GLU A 240 12.80 -10.16 -0.70
N ALA A 241 12.99 -9.19 -1.59
CA ALA A 241 12.63 -9.33 -3.01
C ALA A 241 13.26 -10.56 -3.65
N LYS A 242 14.57 -10.81 -3.41
CA LYS A 242 15.28 -12.00 -3.93
C LYS A 242 14.64 -13.32 -3.48
N LYS A 243 14.22 -13.41 -2.21
CA LYS A 243 13.54 -14.61 -1.69
C LYS A 243 12.18 -14.82 -2.37
N ARG A 244 11.42 -13.75 -2.54
CA ARG A 244 10.09 -13.79 -3.16
C ARG A 244 10.19 -14.15 -4.64
N LEU A 245 11.11 -13.56 -5.40
CA LEU A 245 11.39 -13.90 -6.80
C LEU A 245 11.71 -15.39 -6.95
N LYS A 246 12.61 -15.92 -6.09
CA LYS A 246 12.95 -17.34 -6.07
C LYS A 246 11.72 -18.21 -5.80
N ARG A 247 10.90 -17.87 -4.79
CA ARG A 247 9.67 -18.59 -4.46
C ARG A 247 8.67 -18.57 -5.62
N ALA A 248 8.55 -17.44 -6.31
CA ALA A 248 7.66 -17.28 -7.46
C ALA A 248 8.16 -17.99 -8.73
N GLY A 249 9.43 -18.39 -8.79
CA GLY A 249 10.03 -19.03 -9.96
C GLY A 249 10.52 -18.05 -11.03
N ILE A 250 10.67 -16.76 -10.69
CA ILE A 250 11.17 -15.75 -11.62
C ILE A 250 12.70 -15.81 -11.67
N GLN A 251 13.26 -16.12 -12.83
CA GLN A 251 14.71 -16.36 -13.03
C GLN A 251 15.41 -15.22 -13.77
N ASN A 252 14.69 -14.44 -14.57
CA ASN A 252 15.21 -13.34 -15.39
C ASN A 252 15.22 -11.99 -14.62
N ALA A 253 15.34 -12.02 -13.29
CA ALA A 253 15.38 -10.82 -12.46
C ALA A 253 16.72 -10.68 -11.72
N GLN A 254 17.28 -9.48 -11.75
CA GLN A 254 18.55 -9.12 -11.10
C GLN A 254 18.36 -7.96 -10.12
N ILE A 255 18.96 -8.07 -8.94
CA ILE A 255 19.02 -7.00 -7.95
C ILE A 255 20.16 -6.05 -8.33
N LEU A 256 19.86 -4.73 -8.40
CA LEU A 256 20.84 -3.66 -8.51
C LEU A 256 21.02 -3.00 -7.15
N GLN A 257 22.22 -3.02 -6.63
CA GLN A 257 22.55 -2.27 -5.42
C GLN A 257 22.69 -0.78 -5.72
N TYR A 258 22.57 0.07 -4.70
CA TYR A 258 22.60 1.53 -4.88
C TYR A 258 23.91 2.02 -5.51
N ASP A 259 25.05 1.45 -5.16
CA ASP A 259 26.41 1.78 -5.62
C ASP A 259 26.90 0.90 -6.80
N ASP A 260 26.01 0.12 -7.41
CA ASP A 260 26.37 -0.80 -8.50
C ASP A 260 26.86 0.00 -9.73
N LYS A 261 28.12 -0.21 -10.12
CA LYS A 261 28.70 0.41 -11.32
C LYS A 261 27.90 0.08 -12.58
N LYS A 262 27.21 -1.05 -12.59
CA LYS A 262 26.32 -1.47 -13.68
C LYS A 262 25.18 -0.49 -13.92
N LYS A 263 24.73 0.29 -12.93
CA LYS A 263 23.71 1.33 -13.12
C LYS A 263 24.09 2.30 -14.25
N LYS A 264 25.37 2.68 -14.37
CA LYS A 264 25.84 3.59 -15.41
C LYS A 264 25.68 3.03 -16.83
N THR A 265 25.84 1.70 -16.98
CA THR A 265 25.72 1.02 -18.28
C THR A 265 24.28 0.77 -18.69
N LEU A 266 23.32 0.93 -17.76
CA LEU A 266 21.90 0.72 -18.00
C LEU A 266 21.14 2.01 -18.39
N LYS A 267 21.81 3.17 -18.41
CA LYS A 267 21.19 4.42 -18.86
C LYS A 267 20.77 4.30 -20.33
N ASN A 268 19.57 4.78 -20.64
CA ASN A 268 18.96 4.75 -21.99
C ASN A 268 18.83 3.33 -22.60
N THR A 269 18.67 2.29 -21.77
CA THR A 269 18.54 0.91 -22.27
C THR A 269 17.21 0.23 -21.92
N MET A 270 16.45 0.79 -20.98
CA MET A 270 15.19 0.17 -20.51
C MET A 270 14.04 0.46 -21.48
N ASP A 271 13.31 -0.60 -21.82
CA ASP A 271 12.03 -0.49 -22.54
C ASP A 271 10.96 0.07 -21.60
N TRP A 272 11.00 -0.35 -20.32
CA TRP A 272 10.09 0.09 -19.28
C TRP A 272 10.83 0.41 -17.98
N VAL A 273 10.41 1.48 -17.33
CA VAL A 273 10.81 1.80 -15.94
C VAL A 273 9.56 1.97 -15.10
N LEU A 274 9.50 1.33 -13.94
CA LEU A 274 8.46 1.54 -12.94
C LEU A 274 9.02 2.37 -11.79
N VAL A 275 8.32 3.43 -11.45
CA VAL A 275 8.56 4.28 -10.27
C VAL A 275 7.34 4.17 -9.35
N ASP A 276 7.35 3.19 -8.44
CA ASP A 276 6.40 3.13 -7.31
C ASP A 276 6.91 4.09 -6.23
N ALA A 277 6.58 5.37 -6.39
CA ALA A 277 7.21 6.46 -5.66
C ALA A 277 6.88 6.45 -4.15
N PRO A 278 7.84 6.83 -3.28
CA PRO A 278 7.52 7.10 -1.89
C PRO A 278 6.45 8.19 -1.83
N CYS A 279 5.43 7.97 -1.01
CA CYS A 279 4.27 8.85 -0.93
C CYS A 279 3.67 8.83 0.47
N THR A 280 2.66 9.67 0.72
CA THR A 280 1.95 9.69 2.00
C THR A 280 1.23 8.40 2.35
N GLY A 281 0.96 7.53 1.36
CA GLY A 281 0.18 6.32 1.58
C GLY A 281 -1.29 6.58 1.91
N SER A 282 -1.79 7.78 1.61
CA SER A 282 -3.16 8.21 1.97
C SER A 282 -4.25 7.30 1.41
N GLY A 283 -4.00 6.60 0.30
CA GLY A 283 -4.93 5.62 -0.27
C GLY A 283 -5.05 4.31 0.52
N THR A 284 -4.11 4.04 1.44
CA THR A 284 -4.01 2.76 2.19
C THR A 284 -4.22 2.90 3.70
N LEU A 285 -4.77 4.03 4.16
CA LEU A 285 -4.93 4.36 5.59
C LEU A 285 -5.69 3.29 6.39
N ARG A 286 -6.64 2.59 5.76
CA ARG A 286 -7.39 1.53 6.45
C ARG A 286 -6.52 0.33 6.86
N ARG A 287 -5.35 0.14 6.22
CA ARG A 287 -4.36 -0.88 6.60
C ARG A 287 -3.47 -0.43 7.74
N ASN A 288 -3.14 0.86 7.77
CA ASN A 288 -2.24 1.47 8.75
C ASN A 288 -2.90 2.74 9.33
N PRO A 289 -3.91 2.59 10.21
CA PRO A 289 -4.71 3.72 10.70
C PRO A 289 -3.93 4.74 11.54
N ASP A 290 -2.74 4.38 12.03
CA ASP A 290 -1.83 5.30 12.73
C ASP A 290 -1.22 6.33 11.78
N MET A 291 -1.12 6.05 10.48
CA MET A 291 -0.51 6.96 9.50
C MET A 291 -1.22 8.31 9.45
N LYS A 292 -2.56 8.33 9.55
CA LYS A 292 -3.30 9.59 9.54
C LYS A 292 -2.98 10.51 10.73
N TRP A 293 -2.57 9.94 11.88
CA TRP A 293 -2.17 10.68 13.09
C TRP A 293 -0.71 11.13 13.07
N ARG A 294 0.09 10.58 12.14
CA ARG A 294 1.47 10.97 11.87
C ARG A 294 1.58 12.02 10.77
N PHE A 295 0.49 12.21 10.04
CA PHE A 295 0.46 13.09 8.87
C PHE A 295 0.66 14.55 9.28
N ASP A 296 1.66 15.18 8.66
CA ASP A 296 1.91 16.60 8.77
C ASP A 296 1.75 17.22 7.36
N PRO A 297 0.77 18.13 7.16
CA PRO A 297 0.58 18.81 5.87
C PRO A 297 1.83 19.46 5.31
N GLN A 298 2.75 19.92 6.17
CA GLN A 298 3.99 20.56 5.74
C GLN A 298 4.95 19.57 5.04
N THR A 299 4.79 18.29 5.26
CA THR A 299 5.63 17.26 4.60
C THR A 299 5.29 17.05 3.13
N ILE A 300 4.11 17.48 2.67
CA ILE A 300 3.67 17.28 1.26
C ILE A 300 4.66 17.86 0.27
N VAL A 301 5.13 19.09 0.50
CA VAL A 301 6.09 19.76 -0.39
C VAL A 301 7.41 18.98 -0.50
N LYS A 302 7.88 18.43 0.63
CA LYS A 302 9.10 17.62 0.65
C LYS A 302 8.93 16.30 -0.11
N ILE A 303 7.79 15.66 0.08
CA ILE A 303 7.45 14.40 -0.62
C ILE A 303 7.33 14.64 -2.13
N GLN A 304 6.67 15.72 -2.55
CA GLN A 304 6.58 16.10 -3.96
C GLN A 304 7.96 16.30 -4.59
N GLU A 305 8.86 17.00 -3.88
CA GLU A 305 10.21 17.22 -4.39
C GLU A 305 11.02 15.92 -4.48
N GLU A 306 10.93 15.05 -3.46
CA GLU A 306 11.54 13.72 -3.50
C GLU A 306 11.01 12.90 -4.69
N GLN A 307 9.70 12.92 -4.95
CA GLN A 307 9.09 12.25 -6.09
C GLN A 307 9.62 12.77 -7.43
N ARG A 308 9.82 14.09 -7.56
CA ARG A 308 10.40 14.72 -8.76
C ARG A 308 11.82 14.29 -9.01
N VAL A 309 12.65 14.28 -7.98
CA VAL A 309 14.04 13.82 -8.06
C VAL A 309 14.09 12.34 -8.49
N ILE A 310 13.30 11.49 -7.84
CA ILE A 310 13.25 10.06 -8.14
C ILE A 310 12.78 9.83 -9.58
N PHE A 311 11.75 10.55 -10.04
CA PHE A 311 11.26 10.42 -11.41
C PHE A 311 12.33 10.83 -12.45
N ALA A 312 13.00 11.96 -12.22
CA ALA A 312 14.06 12.45 -13.11
C ALA A 312 15.23 11.44 -13.19
N GLU A 313 15.69 10.90 -12.05
CA GLU A 313 16.73 9.87 -12.01
C GLU A 313 16.29 8.60 -12.74
N ALA A 314 15.05 8.15 -12.55
CA ALA A 314 14.51 6.96 -13.20
C ALA A 314 14.37 7.14 -14.71
N LEU A 315 14.02 8.33 -15.18
CA LEU A 315 13.89 8.66 -16.61
C LEU A 315 15.20 8.55 -17.37
N GLU A 316 16.36 8.68 -16.72
CA GLU A 316 17.67 8.48 -17.36
C GLU A 316 17.88 7.05 -17.86
N PHE A 317 17.19 6.07 -17.30
CA PHE A 317 17.30 4.66 -17.70
C PHE A 317 16.41 4.31 -18.89
N VAL A 318 15.36 5.10 -19.13
CA VAL A 318 14.42 4.87 -20.22
C VAL A 318 15.09 5.17 -21.54
N LYS A 319 15.07 4.23 -22.49
CA LYS A 319 15.55 4.46 -23.86
C LYS A 319 14.64 5.43 -24.63
N PRO A 320 15.11 6.09 -25.69
CA PRO A 320 14.23 6.84 -26.58
C PRO A 320 13.06 5.96 -27.08
N GLY A 321 11.82 6.44 -26.98
CA GLY A 321 10.61 5.67 -27.27
C GLY A 321 10.23 4.61 -26.23
N GLY A 322 11.04 4.44 -25.18
CA GLY A 322 10.69 3.60 -24.04
C GLY A 322 9.67 4.29 -23.10
N LYS A 323 9.17 3.56 -22.12
CA LYS A 323 8.09 4.02 -21.27
C LYS A 323 8.47 4.03 -19.78
N ILE A 324 7.91 5.01 -19.06
CA ILE A 324 8.03 5.11 -17.61
C ILE A 324 6.64 5.15 -16.99
N VAL A 325 6.44 4.32 -15.96
CA VAL A 325 5.22 4.29 -15.15
C VAL A 325 5.52 4.99 -13.84
N TYR A 326 4.80 6.07 -13.58
CA TYR A 326 4.77 6.70 -12.26
C TYR A 326 3.57 6.21 -11.48
N ALA A 327 3.77 5.78 -10.25
CA ALA A 327 2.73 5.22 -9.41
C ALA A 327 2.85 5.67 -7.95
N THR A 328 1.70 5.81 -7.27
CA THR A 328 1.61 6.07 -5.83
C THR A 328 0.47 5.25 -5.20
N CYS A 329 0.55 5.02 -3.90
CA CYS A 329 -0.59 4.59 -3.08
C CYS A 329 -1.23 5.80 -2.35
N SER A 330 -1.28 6.95 -3.00
CA SER A 330 -1.91 8.19 -2.53
C SER A 330 -3.20 8.49 -3.30
N ILE A 331 -4.14 9.18 -2.63
CA ILE A 331 -5.34 9.75 -3.27
C ILE A 331 -5.23 11.29 -3.40
N LEU A 332 -4.11 11.87 -3.00
CA LEU A 332 -3.91 13.31 -3.01
C LEU A 332 -3.48 13.79 -4.39
N PRO A 333 -4.17 14.76 -5.00
CA PRO A 333 -3.77 15.34 -6.29
C PRO A 333 -2.34 15.82 -6.31
N HIS A 334 -1.85 16.36 -5.18
CA HIS A 334 -0.47 16.84 -4.99
C HIS A 334 0.60 15.80 -5.34
N GLU A 335 0.34 14.53 -5.09
CA GLU A 335 1.24 13.41 -5.37
C GLU A 335 0.91 12.68 -6.68
N ASN A 336 -0.20 13.03 -7.32
CA ASN A 336 -0.77 12.34 -8.47
C ASN A 336 -0.82 13.28 -9.70
N THR A 337 -1.95 13.92 -9.95
CA THR A 337 -2.18 14.75 -11.14
C THR A 337 -1.28 15.99 -11.20
N ASP A 338 -0.92 16.59 -10.06
CA ASP A 338 -0.03 17.74 -10.03
C ASP A 338 1.41 17.30 -10.38
N GLN A 339 1.85 16.13 -9.91
CA GLN A 339 3.15 15.56 -10.31
C GLN A 339 3.16 15.17 -11.79
N MET A 340 2.08 14.53 -12.27
CA MET A 340 1.93 14.22 -13.69
C MET A 340 2.09 15.48 -14.57
N THR A 341 1.42 16.58 -14.19
CA THR A 341 1.51 17.87 -14.89
C THR A 341 2.92 18.43 -14.83
N HIS A 342 3.57 18.35 -13.66
CA HIS A 342 4.95 18.77 -13.50
C HIS A 342 5.91 17.99 -14.40
N PHE A 343 5.78 16.67 -14.47
CA PHE A 343 6.64 15.83 -15.31
C PHE A 343 6.49 16.14 -16.80
N LEU A 344 5.26 16.30 -17.28
CA LEU A 344 4.97 16.68 -18.66
C LEU A 344 5.55 18.05 -19.04
N HIS A 345 5.61 18.97 -18.08
CA HIS A 345 6.16 20.33 -18.33
C HIS A 345 7.69 20.35 -18.32
N ASN A 346 8.34 19.51 -17.50
CA ASN A 346 9.77 19.62 -17.23
C ASN A 346 10.62 18.56 -17.92
N HIS A 347 10.02 17.58 -18.59
CA HIS A 347 10.76 16.50 -19.28
C HIS A 347 10.19 16.29 -20.69
N SER A 348 11.04 15.81 -21.60
CA SER A 348 10.66 15.45 -22.98
C SER A 348 9.99 14.08 -23.00
N ILE A 349 8.74 14.06 -22.56
CA ILE A 349 7.88 12.89 -22.44
C ILE A 349 6.46 13.25 -22.85
N LYS A 350 5.68 12.25 -23.25
CA LYS A 350 4.23 12.40 -23.50
C LYS A 350 3.44 11.37 -22.71
N LEU A 351 2.23 11.74 -22.28
CA LEU A 351 1.32 10.83 -21.61
C LEU A 351 0.79 9.77 -22.58
N VAL A 352 0.76 8.51 -22.14
CA VAL A 352 0.23 7.37 -22.92
C VAL A 352 -1.08 6.91 -22.27
N GLY A 353 -2.18 7.11 -22.97
CA GLY A 353 -3.53 6.79 -22.46
C GLY A 353 -3.98 7.73 -21.35
N SER A 354 -4.98 7.31 -20.59
CA SER A 354 -5.47 8.02 -19.42
C SER A 354 -4.80 7.52 -18.16
N PRO A 355 -4.54 8.38 -17.16
CA PRO A 355 -4.05 7.92 -15.87
C PRO A 355 -5.06 6.98 -15.19
N LEU A 356 -4.55 6.03 -14.44
CA LEU A 356 -5.33 5.14 -13.60
C LEU A 356 -5.51 5.79 -12.23
N GLU A 357 -6.75 6.17 -11.89
CA GLU A 357 -7.12 6.73 -10.60
C GLU A 357 -8.05 5.76 -9.87
N ILE A 358 -7.60 5.23 -8.75
CA ILE A 358 -8.33 4.25 -7.95
C ILE A 358 -8.67 4.87 -6.61
N SER A 359 -9.96 5.01 -6.32
CA SER A 359 -10.46 5.35 -4.98
C SER A 359 -10.71 4.07 -4.17
N PRO A 360 -10.46 4.08 -2.86
CA PRO A 360 -10.81 2.95 -2.01
C PRO A 360 -12.30 2.64 -2.05
N THR A 361 -12.65 1.35 -2.00
CA THR A 361 -14.05 0.90 -1.98
C THR A 361 -14.32 -0.01 -0.77
N ILE A 362 -15.56 -0.02 -0.29
CA ILE A 362 -15.98 -0.95 0.76
C ILE A 362 -15.80 -2.38 0.24
N ASP A 363 -15.21 -3.25 1.05
CA ASP A 363 -14.91 -4.65 0.72
C ASP A 363 -14.10 -4.88 -0.57
N GLY A 364 -13.50 -3.81 -1.11
CA GLY A 364 -12.71 -3.83 -2.34
C GLY A 364 -11.29 -3.30 -2.14
N MET A 365 -10.73 -2.75 -3.22
CA MET A 365 -9.34 -2.30 -3.29
C MET A 365 -9.07 -1.01 -2.50
N ASP A 366 -7.80 -0.75 -2.22
CA ASP A 366 -7.27 0.50 -1.68
C ASP A 366 -7.13 1.57 -2.77
N GLY A 367 -6.74 2.79 -2.37
CA GLY A 367 -6.51 3.91 -3.28
C GLY A 367 -5.12 3.88 -3.90
N PHE A 368 -5.06 4.06 -5.21
CA PHE A 368 -3.83 4.11 -5.98
C PHE A 368 -3.95 5.08 -7.16
N PHE A 369 -2.79 5.53 -7.62
CA PHE A 369 -2.64 6.29 -8.85
C PHE A 369 -1.55 5.67 -9.71
N GLY A 370 -1.71 5.76 -11.05
CA GLY A 370 -0.67 5.37 -12.00
C GLY A 370 -0.80 6.10 -13.32
N ALA A 371 0.31 6.57 -13.87
CA ALA A 371 0.38 7.21 -15.19
C ALA A 371 1.55 6.64 -15.98
N VAL A 372 1.33 6.42 -17.28
CA VAL A 372 2.34 5.93 -18.21
C VAL A 372 2.80 7.08 -19.10
N PHE A 373 4.11 7.28 -19.19
CA PHE A 373 4.70 8.25 -20.09
C PHE A 373 5.65 7.54 -21.07
N GLU A 374 5.75 8.06 -22.27
CA GLU A 374 6.72 7.63 -23.28
C GLU A 374 7.78 8.73 -23.46
N LYS A 375 9.05 8.35 -23.44
CA LYS A 375 10.17 9.25 -23.66
C LYS A 375 10.30 9.59 -25.14
N ASP A 376 10.45 10.87 -25.47
CA ASP A 376 10.60 11.31 -26.85
C ASP A 376 11.79 10.63 -27.53
N THR A 377 11.62 10.33 -28.82
CA THR A 377 12.64 9.68 -29.64
C THR A 377 13.74 10.63 -30.13
N ASN A 378 13.52 11.95 -30.09
CA ASN A 378 14.39 12.95 -30.67
C ASN A 378 15.50 13.48 -29.75
N MET A 379 15.80 12.79 -28.63
CA MET A 379 16.96 13.11 -27.81
C MET A 379 18.10 12.14 -28.09
N ALA A 380 18.90 12.47 -29.09
CA ALA A 380 20.24 11.93 -29.32
C ALA A 380 21.31 12.91 -28.82
#